data_c2f5c4406b79b69c4e48e907bbc05464
#
_entry.id   c2f5c4406b79b69c4e48e907bbc05464
#
_cell.length_a   1.000
_cell.length_b   1.000
_cell.length_c   1.000
_cell.angle_alpha   90.00
_cell.angle_beta   90.00
_cell.angle_gamma   90.00
#
_symmetry.space_group_name_H-M   'P 1'
#
loop_
_entity.id
_entity.type
_entity.pdbx_description
1 polymer ?
#
loop_
_entity_poly.entity_id
_entity_poly.type
_entity_poly.pdbx_seq_one_letter_code
_entity_poly.pdbx_strand_id
1 'polypeptide(L)'
;MSEITMGLMTAADVDAVHEIEVACFKTPWSRASILHDVTENQCARYVVLRDEDRAIAYAGVWFILDEGHITNIAVHPDYRGRGLGERVARGMIQLAADSGMVWMTLEVRRSNKVAQNLYHKLGFIDVGYRKRYYENSEDALVMALERLPEAHPENDPMLVVEEETQEQQ
;
A
#
# COMPACT_ATOMS: atom_id res chain seq x y z
N MET A 1 11.71 -5.16 23.75
CA MET A 1 10.89 -4.51 22.72
C MET A 1 10.73 -5.47 21.55
N SER A 2 9.51 -5.65 21.09
CA SER A 2 9.27 -6.48 19.92
C SER A 2 9.81 -5.81 18.66
N GLU A 3 10.31 -6.63 17.77
CA GLU A 3 10.81 -6.17 16.48
C GLU A 3 9.66 -6.05 15.49
N ILE A 4 9.62 -4.93 14.76
CA ILE A 4 8.63 -4.72 13.72
C ILE A 4 9.20 -5.23 12.40
N THR A 5 8.50 -6.18 11.78
CA THR A 5 8.90 -6.81 10.53
C THR A 5 7.95 -6.41 9.40
N MET A 6 8.45 -6.49 8.17
CA MET A 6 7.69 -6.19 6.96
C MET A 6 7.48 -7.47 6.15
N GLY A 7 6.29 -7.63 5.58
CA GLY A 7 5.99 -8.75 4.72
C GLY A 7 4.76 -8.52 3.86
N LEU A 8 4.46 -9.48 3.00
CA LEU A 8 3.22 -9.48 2.23
C LEU A 8 2.05 -9.86 3.14
N MET A 9 0.91 -9.22 2.90
CA MET A 9 -0.32 -9.52 3.62
C MET A 9 -0.84 -10.91 3.27
N THR A 10 -1.29 -11.63 4.27
CA THR A 10 -1.96 -12.92 4.11
C THR A 10 -3.39 -12.85 4.65
N ALA A 11 -4.19 -13.91 4.40
CA ALA A 11 -5.54 -14.00 4.93
C ALA A 11 -5.57 -13.89 6.47
N ALA A 12 -4.51 -14.33 7.15
CA ALA A 12 -4.40 -14.25 8.61
C ALA A 12 -4.31 -12.80 9.12
N ASP A 13 -3.89 -11.85 8.28
CA ASP A 13 -3.79 -10.43 8.65
C ASP A 13 -5.09 -9.65 8.50
N VAL A 14 -6.12 -10.24 7.86
CA VAL A 14 -7.34 -9.51 7.47
C VAL A 14 -8.04 -8.86 8.65
N ASP A 15 -8.18 -9.57 9.77
CA ASP A 15 -8.87 -9.02 10.95
C ASP A 15 -8.12 -7.82 11.53
N ALA A 16 -6.79 -7.91 11.65
CA ALA A 16 -5.98 -6.81 12.16
C ALA A 16 -5.99 -5.60 11.21
N VAL A 17 -5.91 -5.83 9.91
CA VAL A 17 -5.98 -4.76 8.90
C VAL A 17 -7.36 -4.11 8.90
N HIS A 18 -8.43 -4.88 9.01
CA HIS A 18 -9.78 -4.33 9.13
C HIS A 18 -9.94 -3.45 10.37
N GLU A 19 -9.35 -3.86 11.49
CA GLU A 19 -9.33 -3.04 12.71
C GLU A 19 -8.64 -1.69 12.47
N ILE A 20 -7.53 -1.68 11.73
CA ILE A 20 -6.85 -0.43 11.35
C ILE A 20 -7.75 0.44 10.47
N GLU A 21 -8.42 -0.16 9.48
CA GLU A 21 -9.37 0.55 8.61
C GLU A 21 -10.48 1.24 9.42
N VAL A 22 -11.10 0.53 10.32
CA VAL A 22 -12.18 1.06 11.16
C VAL A 22 -11.66 2.20 12.05
N ALA A 23 -10.46 2.09 12.57
CA ALA A 23 -9.87 3.11 13.43
C ALA A 23 -9.44 4.37 12.68
N CYS A 24 -9.09 4.25 11.39
CA CYS A 24 -8.47 5.34 10.62
C CYS A 24 -9.41 6.04 9.63
N PHE A 25 -10.45 5.38 9.15
CA PHE A 25 -11.28 5.90 8.06
C PHE A 25 -12.75 5.96 8.44
N LYS A 26 -13.45 7.02 7.96
CA LYS A 26 -14.90 7.18 8.15
C LYS A 26 -15.69 6.12 7.38
N THR A 27 -15.19 5.76 6.19
CA THR A 27 -15.80 4.76 5.32
C THR A 27 -14.79 3.64 5.10
N PRO A 28 -14.61 2.78 6.12
CA PRO A 28 -13.61 1.72 6.01
C PRO A 28 -14.03 0.66 5.00
N TRP A 29 -13.05 0.02 4.36
CA TRP A 29 -13.30 -1.17 3.56
C TRP A 29 -13.84 -2.28 4.47
N SER A 30 -14.79 -3.06 3.96
CA SER A 30 -15.31 -4.21 4.70
C SER A 30 -14.26 -5.31 4.81
N ARG A 31 -14.40 -6.13 5.83
CA ARG A 31 -13.55 -7.32 5.98
C ARG A 31 -13.61 -8.21 4.73
N ALA A 32 -14.79 -8.37 4.15
CA ALA A 32 -14.98 -9.17 2.93
C ALA A 32 -14.21 -8.58 1.73
N SER A 33 -14.21 -7.26 1.58
CA SER A 33 -13.47 -6.60 0.49
C SER A 33 -11.96 -6.76 0.64
N ILE A 34 -11.45 -6.62 1.87
CA ILE A 34 -10.03 -6.82 2.16
C ILE A 34 -9.63 -8.27 1.88
N LEU A 35 -10.42 -9.22 2.34
CA LEU A 35 -10.17 -10.65 2.12
C LEU A 35 -10.18 -10.97 0.62
N HIS A 36 -11.13 -10.44 -0.13
CA HIS A 36 -11.21 -10.63 -1.58
C HIS A 36 -9.95 -10.13 -2.28
N ASP A 37 -9.49 -8.92 -1.94
CA ASP A 37 -8.28 -8.35 -2.53
C ASP A 37 -7.04 -9.20 -2.26
N VAL A 38 -6.92 -9.74 -1.06
CA VAL A 38 -5.75 -10.53 -0.67
C VAL A 38 -5.76 -11.93 -1.29
N THR A 39 -6.94 -12.54 -1.41
CA THR A 39 -7.04 -13.94 -1.83
C THR A 39 -7.41 -14.13 -3.29
N GLU A 40 -8.13 -13.20 -3.91
CA GLU A 40 -8.72 -13.39 -5.24
C GLU A 40 -8.34 -12.32 -6.26
N ASN A 41 -8.01 -11.09 -5.82
CA ASN A 41 -7.66 -10.01 -6.74
C ASN A 41 -6.18 -10.12 -7.15
N GLN A 42 -5.93 -10.61 -8.35
CA GLN A 42 -4.57 -10.79 -8.85
C GLN A 42 -3.81 -9.48 -9.09
N CYS A 43 -4.53 -8.37 -9.23
CA CYS A 43 -3.94 -7.05 -9.42
C CYS A 43 -3.55 -6.38 -8.11
N ALA A 44 -4.07 -6.85 -6.98
CA ALA A 44 -3.82 -6.23 -5.67
C ALA A 44 -2.57 -6.80 -5.01
N ARG A 45 -1.81 -5.88 -4.37
CA ARG A 45 -0.69 -6.24 -3.51
C ARG A 45 -0.80 -5.44 -2.23
N TYR A 46 -0.53 -6.08 -1.11
CA TYR A 46 -0.56 -5.43 0.21
C TYR A 46 0.72 -5.74 0.96
N VAL A 47 1.33 -4.69 1.49
CA VAL A 47 2.50 -4.80 2.38
C VAL A 47 2.02 -4.50 3.79
N VAL A 48 2.44 -5.28 4.75
CA VAL A 48 2.12 -5.07 6.16
C VAL A 48 3.40 -4.93 6.98
N LEU A 49 3.29 -4.14 8.03
CA LEU A 49 4.25 -4.18 9.15
C LEU A 49 3.59 -4.93 10.28
N ARG A 50 4.31 -5.86 10.88
CA ARG A 50 3.84 -6.67 12.01
C ARG A 50 4.67 -6.39 13.25
N ASP A 51 3.98 -6.25 14.37
CA ASP A 51 4.56 -6.32 15.69
C ASP A 51 4.31 -7.74 16.18
N GLU A 52 5.37 -8.55 16.25
CA GLU A 52 5.26 -9.99 16.37
C GLU A 52 4.40 -10.54 15.21
N ASP A 53 3.25 -11.13 15.47
CA ASP A 53 2.39 -11.72 14.45
C ASP A 53 1.23 -10.81 14.01
N ARG A 54 1.10 -9.64 14.64
CA ARG A 54 -0.04 -8.75 14.42
C ARG A 54 0.30 -7.61 13.46
N ALA A 55 -0.48 -7.46 12.40
CA ALA A 55 -0.36 -6.31 11.50
C ALA A 55 -0.73 -5.01 12.22
N ILE A 56 0.17 -4.02 12.18
CA ILE A 56 -0.02 -2.72 12.83
C ILE A 56 0.02 -1.55 11.83
N ALA A 57 0.40 -1.82 10.61
CA ALA A 57 0.36 -0.87 9.50
C ALA A 57 0.27 -1.64 8.20
N TYR A 58 -0.29 -1.00 7.18
CA TYR A 58 -0.36 -1.63 5.86
C TYR A 58 -0.39 -0.58 4.76
N ALA A 59 -0.03 -1.01 3.56
CA ALA A 59 -0.17 -0.25 2.33
C ALA A 59 -0.73 -1.18 1.25
N GLY A 60 -1.74 -0.71 0.52
CA GLY A 60 -2.34 -1.44 -0.58
C GLY A 60 -2.07 -0.76 -1.91
N VAL A 61 -1.84 -1.55 -2.95
CA VAL A 61 -1.60 -1.06 -4.31
C VAL A 61 -2.24 -2.01 -5.31
N TRP A 62 -2.83 -1.45 -6.35
CA TRP A 62 -3.32 -2.22 -7.51
C TRP A 62 -2.35 -2.00 -8.67
N PHE A 63 -1.90 -3.09 -9.28
CA PHE A 63 -1.06 -3.06 -10.47
C PHE A 63 -1.95 -3.12 -11.71
N ILE A 64 -1.99 -2.03 -12.48
CA ILE A 64 -2.79 -1.91 -13.69
C ILE A 64 -1.84 -1.53 -14.82
N LEU A 65 -1.60 -2.46 -15.76
CA LEU A 65 -0.59 -2.29 -16.81
C LEU A 65 0.77 -2.02 -16.16
N ASP A 66 1.37 -0.86 -16.40
CA ASP A 66 2.65 -0.45 -15.82
C ASP A 66 2.52 0.53 -14.66
N GLU A 67 1.28 0.79 -14.20
CA GLU A 67 0.97 1.73 -13.12
C GLU A 67 0.66 1.00 -11.82
N GLY A 68 1.28 1.45 -10.72
CA GLY A 68 0.87 1.07 -9.38
C GLY A 68 -0.06 2.15 -8.81
N HIS A 69 -1.34 1.79 -8.61
CA HIS A 69 -2.32 2.70 -8.01
C HIS A 69 -2.47 2.39 -6.53
N ILE A 70 -2.06 3.34 -5.68
CA ILE A 70 -2.15 3.18 -4.23
C ILE A 70 -3.61 3.32 -3.80
N THR A 71 -4.11 2.30 -3.10
CA THR A 71 -5.49 2.30 -2.60
C THR A 71 -5.59 2.88 -1.19
N ASN A 72 -4.77 2.40 -0.26
CA ASN A 72 -4.77 2.85 1.12
C ASN A 72 -3.39 2.70 1.74
N ILE A 73 -3.07 3.62 2.66
CA ILE A 73 -1.95 3.48 3.59
C ILE A 73 -2.46 3.89 4.96
N ALA A 74 -2.24 3.07 5.97
CA ALA A 74 -2.68 3.38 7.33
C ALA A 74 -1.77 2.74 8.38
N VAL A 75 -1.68 3.42 9.53
CA VAL A 75 -0.95 2.95 10.71
C VAL A 75 -1.94 2.92 11.88
N HIS A 76 -1.92 1.81 12.63
CA HIS A 76 -2.74 1.70 13.83
C HIS A 76 -2.48 2.89 14.77
N PRO A 77 -3.53 3.50 15.36
CA PRO A 77 -3.36 4.69 16.20
C PRO A 77 -2.32 4.57 17.32
N ASP A 78 -2.21 3.39 17.92
CA ASP A 78 -1.26 3.14 19.03
C ASP A 78 0.20 3.12 18.58
N TYR A 79 0.44 3.07 17.27
CA TYR A 79 1.78 2.97 16.69
C TYR A 79 2.20 4.22 15.90
N ARG A 80 1.39 5.26 15.94
CA ARG A 80 1.68 6.52 15.25
C ARG A 80 2.89 7.25 15.87
N GLY A 81 3.52 8.11 15.07
CA GLY A 81 4.67 8.89 15.52
C GLY A 81 5.99 8.15 15.54
N ARG A 82 6.08 6.98 14.90
CA ARG A 82 7.29 6.14 14.87
C ARG A 82 7.88 5.98 13.46
N GLY A 83 7.39 6.75 12.47
CA GLY A 83 7.86 6.64 11.09
C GLY A 83 7.37 5.40 10.34
N LEU A 84 6.37 4.70 10.85
CA LEU A 84 5.91 3.43 10.26
C LEU A 84 5.14 3.65 8.95
N GLY A 85 4.41 4.75 8.82
CA GLY A 85 3.74 5.11 7.56
C GLY A 85 4.72 5.27 6.41
N GLU A 86 5.83 5.96 6.65
CA GLU A 86 6.90 6.09 5.67
C GLU A 86 7.54 4.74 5.35
N ARG A 87 7.79 3.93 6.38
CA ARG A 87 8.42 2.62 6.22
C ARG A 87 7.58 1.69 5.35
N VAL A 88 6.28 1.59 5.62
CA VAL A 88 5.38 0.73 4.83
C VAL A 88 5.21 1.27 3.41
N ALA A 89 5.15 2.59 3.24
CA ALA A 89 5.04 3.21 1.93
C ALA A 89 6.28 2.95 1.08
N ARG A 90 7.48 3.07 1.65
CA ARG A 90 8.73 2.77 0.95
C ARG A 90 8.80 1.29 0.55
N GLY A 91 8.36 0.39 1.41
CA GLY A 91 8.29 -1.04 1.09
C GLY A 91 7.35 -1.33 -0.08
N MET A 92 6.20 -0.69 -0.11
CA MET A 92 5.25 -0.81 -1.20
C MET A 92 5.81 -0.26 -2.52
N ILE A 93 6.48 0.90 -2.48
CA ILE A 93 7.11 1.50 -3.66
C ILE A 93 8.19 0.56 -4.22
N GLN A 94 9.01 -0.02 -3.37
CA GLN A 94 10.03 -0.98 -3.80
C GLN A 94 9.40 -2.24 -4.39
N LEU A 95 8.34 -2.76 -3.78
CA LEU A 95 7.60 -3.90 -4.32
C LEU A 95 7.06 -3.59 -5.72
N ALA A 96 6.50 -2.42 -5.93
CA ALA A 96 6.00 -1.98 -7.25
C ALA A 96 7.14 -1.93 -8.28
N ALA A 97 8.28 -1.37 -7.91
CA ALA A 97 9.46 -1.33 -8.77
C ALA A 97 9.94 -2.74 -9.13
N ASP A 98 10.05 -3.62 -8.13
CA ASP A 98 10.50 -5.00 -8.32
C ASP A 98 9.56 -5.81 -9.21
N SER A 99 8.27 -5.45 -9.19
CA SER A 99 7.21 -6.11 -9.98
C SER A 99 7.06 -5.52 -11.39
N GLY A 100 7.91 -4.57 -11.78
CA GLY A 100 7.94 -4.00 -13.14
C GLY A 100 7.06 -2.78 -13.35
N MET A 101 6.49 -2.20 -12.28
CA MET A 101 5.75 -0.95 -12.42
C MET A 101 6.70 0.21 -12.75
N VAL A 102 6.24 1.15 -13.55
CA VAL A 102 7.05 2.26 -14.06
C VAL A 102 6.75 3.54 -13.30
N TRP A 103 5.52 3.72 -12.83
CA TRP A 103 5.07 4.89 -12.11
C TRP A 103 3.96 4.52 -11.13
N MET A 104 3.64 5.44 -10.21
CA MET A 104 2.58 5.22 -9.22
C MET A 104 1.70 6.45 -9.10
N THR A 105 0.43 6.23 -8.76
CA THR A 105 -0.55 7.29 -8.52
C THR A 105 -1.33 7.05 -7.24
N LEU A 106 -1.91 8.10 -6.72
CA LEU A 106 -2.83 8.02 -5.58
C LEU A 106 -3.80 9.20 -5.60
N GLU A 107 -4.91 9.04 -4.88
CA GLU A 107 -5.79 10.12 -4.50
C GLU A 107 -5.70 10.31 -2.99
N VAL A 108 -5.66 11.55 -2.55
CA VAL A 108 -5.64 11.91 -1.13
C VAL A 108 -6.59 13.06 -0.88
N ARG A 109 -7.29 13.07 0.26
CA ARG A 109 -8.17 14.18 0.62
C ARG A 109 -7.40 15.47 0.62
N ARG A 110 -7.99 16.51 0.02
CA ARG A 110 -7.39 17.84 -0.03
C ARG A 110 -7.07 18.40 1.36
N SER A 111 -7.86 18.04 2.36
CA SER A 111 -7.64 18.44 3.76
C SER A 111 -6.56 17.62 4.49
N ASN A 112 -6.17 16.47 3.96
CA ASN A 112 -5.21 15.57 4.64
C ASN A 112 -3.76 15.99 4.37
N LYS A 113 -3.34 17.06 5.05
CA LYS A 113 -1.99 17.62 4.86
C LYS A 113 -0.89 16.71 5.37
N VAL A 114 -1.15 15.93 6.42
CA VAL A 114 -0.17 14.98 6.96
C VAL A 114 0.21 13.93 5.92
N ALA A 115 -0.80 13.34 5.27
CA ALA A 115 -0.56 12.35 4.21
C ALA A 115 0.12 12.99 2.99
N GLN A 116 -0.33 14.18 2.57
CA GLN A 116 0.29 14.89 1.45
C GLN A 116 1.78 15.15 1.71
N ASN A 117 2.13 15.57 2.92
CA ASN A 117 3.52 15.82 3.29
C ASN A 117 4.36 14.55 3.22
N LEU A 118 3.80 13.42 3.66
CA LEU A 118 4.46 12.12 3.54
C LEU A 118 4.72 11.79 2.06
N TYR A 119 3.72 11.92 1.21
CA TYR A 119 3.86 11.59 -0.21
C TYR A 119 4.84 12.53 -0.92
N HIS A 120 4.81 13.83 -0.61
CA HIS A 120 5.83 14.76 -1.13
C HIS A 120 7.24 14.34 -0.71
N LYS A 121 7.43 13.95 0.53
CA LYS A 121 8.71 13.46 1.04
C LYS A 121 9.20 12.22 0.27
N LEU A 122 8.27 11.37 -0.15
CA LEU A 122 8.58 10.17 -0.92
C LEU A 122 8.83 10.45 -2.40
N GLY A 123 8.64 11.68 -2.86
CA GLY A 123 8.89 12.10 -4.23
C GLY A 123 7.66 12.24 -5.11
N PHE A 124 6.45 12.05 -4.55
CA PHE A 124 5.22 12.28 -5.29
C PHE A 124 5.03 13.77 -5.58
N ILE A 125 4.48 14.08 -6.75
CA ILE A 125 4.14 15.44 -7.16
C ILE A 125 2.64 15.56 -7.37
N ASP A 126 2.11 16.78 -7.22
CA ASP A 126 0.69 17.07 -7.45
C ASP A 126 0.46 17.15 -8.96
N VAL A 127 -0.50 16.37 -9.47
CA VAL A 127 -0.79 16.34 -10.92
C VAL A 127 -2.21 16.79 -11.27
N GLY A 128 -3.10 16.92 -10.30
CA GLY A 128 -4.46 17.38 -10.54
C GLY A 128 -5.39 17.17 -9.38
N TYR A 129 -6.66 17.35 -9.63
CA TYR A 129 -7.71 17.17 -8.63
C TYR A 129 -8.86 16.38 -9.24
N ARG A 130 -9.51 15.54 -8.41
CA ARG A 130 -10.81 14.94 -8.71
C ARG A 130 -11.85 15.64 -7.84
N LYS A 131 -12.74 16.41 -8.46
CA LYS A 131 -13.76 17.17 -7.73
C LYS A 131 -14.79 16.22 -7.11
N ARG A 132 -15.16 16.49 -5.86
CA ARG A 132 -16.20 15.77 -5.13
C ARG A 132 -15.99 14.26 -5.12
N TYR A 133 -14.73 13.84 -5.00
CA TYR A 133 -14.35 12.42 -5.08
C TYR A 133 -14.79 11.62 -3.85
N TYR A 134 -14.72 12.24 -2.67
CA TYR A 134 -15.04 11.58 -1.41
C TYR A 134 -16.51 11.74 -1.01
N GLU A 135 -16.97 10.89 -0.09
CA GLU A 135 -18.36 10.81 0.37
C GLU A 135 -18.93 12.12 0.93
N ASN A 136 -18.07 13.00 1.46
CA ASN A 136 -18.47 14.31 1.95
C ASN A 136 -18.36 15.41 0.89
N SER A 137 -18.22 15.03 -0.38
CA SER A 137 -18.02 15.92 -1.53
C SER A 137 -16.69 16.67 -1.49
N GLU A 138 -15.74 16.21 -0.68
CA GLU A 138 -14.40 16.78 -0.64
C GLU A 138 -13.62 16.38 -1.91
N ASP A 139 -12.83 17.34 -2.44
CA ASP A 139 -11.96 17.06 -3.58
C ASP A 139 -10.81 16.14 -3.19
N ALA A 140 -10.38 15.31 -4.13
CA ALA A 140 -9.14 14.56 -4.01
C ALA A 140 -8.02 15.30 -4.73
N LEU A 141 -6.87 15.40 -4.09
CA LEU A 141 -5.63 15.75 -4.76
C LEU A 141 -5.09 14.46 -5.39
N VAL A 142 -4.79 14.51 -6.69
CA VAL A 142 -4.15 13.40 -7.40
C VAL A 142 -2.65 13.63 -7.40
N MET A 143 -1.91 12.65 -6.95
CA MET A 143 -0.46 12.71 -6.89
C MET A 143 0.16 11.56 -7.66
N ALA A 144 1.36 11.78 -8.20
CA ALA A 144 2.07 10.77 -8.98
C ALA A 144 3.55 10.72 -8.58
N LEU A 145 4.07 9.50 -8.55
CA LEU A 145 5.52 9.23 -8.48
C LEU A 145 5.95 8.77 -9.87
N GLU A 146 6.65 9.64 -10.60
CA GLU A 146 6.99 9.41 -12.00
C GLU A 146 8.21 8.51 -12.19
N ARG A 147 9.04 8.37 -11.16
CA ARG A 147 10.21 7.50 -11.18
C ARG A 147 10.25 6.65 -9.94
N LEU A 148 10.28 5.35 -10.13
CA LEU A 148 10.44 4.40 -9.05
C LEU A 148 11.93 4.15 -8.77
N PRO A 149 12.28 3.62 -7.58
CA PRO A 149 13.67 3.23 -7.30
C PRO A 149 14.12 2.12 -8.23
N GLU A 150 15.41 1.81 -8.19
CA GLU A 150 15.97 0.70 -8.95
C GLU A 150 15.21 -0.60 -8.64
N ALA A 151 14.81 -1.29 -9.70
CA ALA A 151 14.06 -2.54 -9.59
C ALA A 151 15.01 -3.70 -9.28
N HIS A 152 14.52 -4.60 -8.43
CA HIS A 152 15.17 -5.87 -8.12
C HIS A 152 14.19 -7.00 -8.46
N PRO A 153 14.04 -7.35 -9.75
CA PRO A 153 13.02 -8.32 -10.19
C PRO A 153 13.16 -9.68 -9.50
N GLU A 154 14.36 -10.05 -9.09
CA GLU A 154 14.63 -11.28 -8.33
C GLU A 154 13.87 -11.35 -7.01
N ASN A 155 13.43 -10.20 -6.48
CA ASN A 155 12.66 -10.12 -5.25
C ASN A 155 11.14 -10.14 -5.48
N ASP A 156 10.69 -10.16 -6.75
CA ASP A 156 9.28 -10.29 -7.07
C ASP A 156 8.80 -11.70 -6.70
N PRO A 157 7.84 -11.86 -5.77
CA PRO A 157 7.37 -13.18 -5.35
C PRO A 157 6.83 -14.04 -6.50
N MET A 158 6.25 -13.41 -7.53
CA MET A 158 5.72 -14.14 -8.69
C MET A 158 6.85 -14.71 -9.57
N LEU A 159 7.93 -13.94 -9.72
CA LEU A 159 9.08 -14.36 -10.51
C LEU A 159 9.81 -15.54 -9.84
N VAL A 160 9.95 -15.52 -8.52
CA VAL A 160 10.57 -16.61 -7.75
C VAL A 160 9.78 -17.92 -7.93
N VAL A 161 8.45 -17.86 -7.93
CA VAL A 161 7.60 -19.03 -8.14
C VAL A 161 7.79 -19.60 -9.55
N GLU A 162 7.94 -18.76 -10.57
CA GLU A 162 8.18 -19.19 -11.95
C GLU A 162 9.54 -19.88 -12.11
N GLU A 163 10.58 -19.35 -11.48
CA GLU A 163 11.91 -19.95 -11.50
C GLU A 163 11.93 -21.35 -10.86
N GLU A 164 11.28 -21.51 -9.71
CA GLU A 164 11.17 -22.81 -9.04
C GLU A 164 10.46 -23.84 -9.92
N THR A 165 9.44 -23.43 -10.65
CA THR A 165 8.70 -24.31 -11.55
C THR A 165 9.56 -24.76 -12.74
N GLN A 166 10.43 -23.90 -13.26
CA GLN A 166 11.32 -24.23 -14.37
C GLN A 166 12.43 -25.19 -13.97
N GLU A 167 12.96 -25.09 -12.77
CA GLU A 167 14.01 -25.97 -12.27
C GLU A 167 13.48 -27.40 -12.02
N GLN A 168 12.20 -27.59 -11.80
CA GLN A 168 11.58 -28.89 -11.57
C GLN A 168 11.23 -29.64 -12.87
N GLN A 169 11.34 -28.97 -14.01
CA GLN A 169 11.11 -29.58 -15.33
C GLN A 169 12.41 -30.11 -15.95
#